data_22de6c195507a1de7198723b6f6c1326
#
_entry.id   22de6c195507a1de7198723b6f6c1326
#
_cell.length_a   1.000
_cell.length_b   1.000
_cell.length_c   1.000
_cell.angle_alpha   90.00
_cell.angle_beta   90.00
_cell.angle_gamma   90.00
#
_symmetry.space_group_name_H-M   'P 1'
#
loop_
_entity.id
_entity.type
_entity.pdbx_description
1 polymer ?
#
loop_
_entity_poly.entity_id
_entity_poly.type
_entity_poly.pdbx_seq_one_letter_code
_entity_poly.pdbx_strand_id
1 'polypeptide(L)'
;MKSFLIFCATMTSLISNAQDSTKQGNLILSGSVDAYYRYNFQNAKDSMRTNNYTSYTNSQNSFELGMASFKADYSKGKTGSVLDIGFGRRAEESSYNDGDKDQAKNGFISLANIKQALVSYAPSDKVKFTMGKWFTHVGYEVADAYLNRNYSMDYMFSYGPFFHTGIKADITANKNFAFMFGIANPTDMSTASFSPKHFVAQIHLTSNDAKANGYINYLEGENVSKKTTNEIDLVFSDLLSDKFSIGYNGAMRIVKPKAGGSSSWWGSALYLNFDPTNVIGLTVRAEYFNDEDSLAGFGTGIFDYTISANIHIDNLTIIPEIRVDTAKDPLFYKNSDGNTPSAKSTQSFILAAVYHF
;
A
#
# COMPACT_ATOMS: atom_id res chain seq x y z
N MET A 1 -10.65 -11.47 -17.86
CA MET A 1 -10.73 -12.49 -16.79
C MET A 1 -9.39 -12.83 -16.12
N LYS A 2 -8.34 -12.01 -16.20
CA LYS A 2 -7.02 -12.30 -15.59
C LYS A 2 -6.53 -11.27 -14.58
N SER A 3 -7.16 -10.11 -14.44
CA SER A 3 -6.60 -8.99 -13.67
C SER A 3 -7.14 -8.85 -12.23
N PHE A 4 -8.15 -9.58 -11.82
CA PHE A 4 -8.75 -9.46 -10.48
C PHE A 4 -8.24 -10.49 -9.47
N LEU A 5 -7.49 -11.48 -9.92
CA LEU A 5 -6.96 -12.58 -9.08
C LEU A 5 -5.61 -12.26 -8.41
N ILE A 6 -5.03 -11.10 -8.63
CA ILE A 6 -3.64 -10.82 -8.23
C ILE A 6 -3.52 -10.45 -6.75
N PHE A 7 -4.56 -9.87 -6.13
CA PHE A 7 -4.49 -9.54 -4.69
C PHE A 7 -4.54 -10.80 -3.78
N CYS A 8 -5.12 -11.91 -4.27
CA CYS A 8 -5.08 -13.22 -3.59
C CYS A 8 -3.88 -14.09 -3.98
N ALA A 9 -3.14 -13.74 -5.02
CA ALA A 9 -2.13 -14.64 -5.60
C ALA A 9 -0.85 -14.83 -4.77
N THR A 10 -0.64 -14.06 -3.72
CA THR A 10 0.51 -14.28 -2.83
C THR A 10 0.34 -15.50 -1.92
N MET A 11 -0.88 -16.02 -1.74
CA MET A 11 -1.12 -17.24 -0.96
C MET A 11 -1.44 -18.50 -1.78
N THR A 12 -1.95 -18.37 -3.03
CA THR A 12 -2.48 -19.53 -3.77
C THR A 12 -1.52 -20.16 -4.79
N SER A 13 -0.39 -19.55 -5.12
CA SER A 13 0.57 -20.12 -6.10
C SER A 13 1.46 -21.24 -5.56
N LEU A 14 1.23 -21.74 -4.33
CA LEU A 14 2.04 -22.82 -3.73
C LEU A 14 1.38 -24.21 -3.79
N ILE A 15 0.25 -24.37 -4.45
CA ILE A 15 -0.40 -25.68 -4.56
C ILE A 15 -0.05 -26.33 -5.90
N SER A 16 1.15 -26.74 -6.09
CA SER A 16 1.52 -27.93 -6.88
C SER A 16 3.04 -28.04 -6.96
N ASN A 17 3.57 -29.05 -6.33
CA ASN A 17 4.79 -29.80 -6.63
C ASN A 17 5.56 -30.18 -5.37
N ALA A 18 4.93 -30.88 -4.47
CA ALA A 18 5.62 -31.68 -3.45
C ALA A 18 5.89 -33.08 -3.98
N GLN A 19 6.57 -33.20 -5.11
CA GLN A 19 7.08 -34.50 -5.57
C GLN A 19 8.28 -34.31 -6.49
N ASP A 20 9.41 -34.79 -6.02
CA ASP A 20 10.68 -35.00 -6.72
C ASP A 20 11.80 -33.99 -6.45
N SER A 21 12.81 -34.43 -5.69
CA SER A 21 13.96 -33.68 -5.20
C SER A 21 15.03 -33.36 -6.26
N THR A 22 14.77 -33.63 -7.53
CA THR A 22 15.68 -33.36 -8.65
C THR A 22 15.26 -32.21 -9.54
N LYS A 23 14.14 -31.48 -9.20
CA LYS A 23 13.65 -30.42 -10.07
C LYS A 23 14.45 -29.13 -9.94
N GLN A 24 14.74 -28.58 -11.10
CA GLN A 24 15.27 -27.23 -11.27
C GLN A 24 14.40 -26.23 -10.51
N GLY A 25 15.00 -25.26 -9.79
CA GLY A 25 14.22 -24.22 -9.10
C GLY A 25 13.41 -23.39 -10.09
N ASN A 26 12.30 -22.83 -9.62
CA ASN A 26 11.45 -21.92 -10.39
C ASN A 26 11.84 -20.47 -10.11
N LEU A 27 12.21 -19.72 -11.16
CA LEU A 27 12.49 -18.29 -11.11
C LEU A 27 11.42 -17.56 -11.91
N ILE A 28 10.71 -16.62 -11.25
CA ILE A 28 9.75 -15.71 -11.86
C ILE A 28 10.36 -14.31 -11.82
N LEU A 29 10.49 -13.70 -12.99
CA LEU A 29 10.91 -12.31 -13.13
C LEU A 29 9.69 -11.47 -13.50
N SER A 30 9.53 -10.34 -12.86
CA SER A 30 8.47 -9.36 -13.15
C SER A 30 8.98 -7.96 -12.88
N GLY A 31 8.28 -6.97 -13.39
CA GLY A 31 8.62 -5.59 -13.15
C GLY A 31 7.52 -4.64 -13.60
N SER A 32 7.66 -3.38 -13.22
CA SER A 32 6.74 -2.33 -13.63
C SER A 32 7.47 -1.02 -13.82
N VAL A 33 6.88 -0.16 -14.67
CA VAL A 33 7.28 1.24 -14.82
C VAL A 33 6.00 2.05 -14.85
N ASP A 34 5.94 3.13 -14.05
CA ASP A 34 4.85 4.06 -14.10
C ASP A 34 5.33 5.52 -14.09
N ALA A 35 4.61 6.34 -14.83
CA ALA A 35 4.79 7.78 -14.91
C ALA A 35 3.43 8.46 -14.91
N TYR A 36 3.38 9.68 -14.40
CA TYR A 36 2.12 10.42 -14.31
C TYR A 36 2.32 11.92 -14.53
N TYR A 37 1.22 12.58 -14.87
CA TYR A 37 1.06 14.02 -14.83
C TYR A 37 -0.02 14.35 -13.82
N ARG A 38 0.20 15.33 -12.95
CA ARG A 38 -0.81 15.84 -12.00
C ARG A 38 -1.00 17.33 -12.12
N TYR A 39 -2.25 17.77 -12.11
CA TYR A 39 -2.65 19.15 -12.05
C TYR A 39 -3.69 19.38 -10.95
N ASN A 40 -3.39 20.28 -10.01
CA ASN A 40 -4.35 20.75 -9.01
C ASN A 40 -4.98 22.05 -9.46
N PHE A 41 -6.31 22.11 -9.52
CA PHE A 41 -7.05 23.24 -10.12
C PHE A 41 -7.00 24.53 -9.29
N GLN A 42 -6.62 24.47 -8.01
CA GLN A 42 -6.40 25.66 -7.21
C GLN A 42 -5.07 26.34 -7.51
N ASN A 43 -4.18 25.63 -8.20
CA ASN A 43 -2.93 26.15 -8.76
C ASN A 43 -2.13 27.00 -7.76
N ALA A 44 -1.96 26.53 -6.54
CA ALA A 44 -1.08 27.14 -5.55
C ALA A 44 0.34 27.25 -6.12
N LYS A 45 1.00 28.41 -6.01
CA LYS A 45 2.25 28.71 -6.71
C LYS A 45 3.51 28.22 -6.02
N ASP A 46 3.40 27.67 -4.85
CA ASP A 46 4.53 27.22 -4.06
C ASP A 46 4.72 25.71 -4.21
N SER A 47 5.92 25.27 -4.50
CA SER A 47 6.26 23.85 -4.60
C SER A 47 5.99 23.03 -3.33
N MET A 48 5.89 23.69 -2.17
CA MET A 48 5.51 23.08 -0.89
C MET A 48 4.00 22.93 -0.71
N ARG A 49 3.18 23.45 -1.66
CA ARG A 49 1.72 23.58 -1.53
C ARG A 49 0.98 22.96 -2.71
N THR A 50 1.28 21.70 -2.98
CA THR A 50 0.65 20.97 -4.10
C THR A 50 -0.80 20.60 -3.83
N ASN A 51 -1.31 20.85 -2.61
CA ASN A 51 -2.62 20.35 -2.13
C ASN A 51 -2.78 18.83 -2.28
N ASN A 52 -1.67 18.11 -2.14
CA ASN A 52 -1.64 16.66 -2.08
C ASN A 52 -1.12 16.23 -0.71
N TYR A 53 -1.91 15.52 0.03
CA TYR A 53 -1.58 15.04 1.38
C TYR A 53 -1.53 13.52 1.48
N THR A 54 -1.61 12.85 0.34
CA THR A 54 -1.44 11.40 0.25
C THR A 54 -0.13 11.04 -0.46
N SER A 55 0.29 9.79 -0.34
CA SER A 55 1.57 9.33 -0.85
C SER A 55 1.63 9.32 -2.37
N TYR A 56 2.83 9.46 -2.93
CA TYR A 56 3.27 9.19 -4.30
C TYR A 56 2.89 10.21 -5.36
N THR A 57 1.91 11.07 -5.13
CA THR A 57 1.43 12.01 -6.16
C THR A 57 1.62 13.49 -5.80
N ASN A 58 2.58 13.79 -4.92
CA ASN A 58 2.86 15.14 -4.44
C ASN A 58 3.58 16.00 -5.48
N SER A 59 2.84 16.41 -6.53
CA SER A 59 3.34 17.27 -7.62
C SER A 59 2.27 18.26 -8.08
N GLN A 60 2.69 19.29 -8.84
CA GLN A 60 1.79 20.29 -9.42
C GLN A 60 2.25 20.65 -10.80
N ASN A 61 1.38 20.48 -11.82
CA ASN A 61 1.64 20.82 -13.22
C ASN A 61 2.98 20.26 -13.71
N SER A 62 3.21 18.96 -13.42
CA SER A 62 4.48 18.29 -13.68
C SER A 62 4.26 16.86 -14.14
N PHE A 63 5.12 16.41 -15.07
CA PHE A 63 5.29 15.01 -15.41
C PHE A 63 6.32 14.41 -14.46
N GLU A 64 5.96 13.29 -13.83
CA GLU A 64 6.74 12.65 -12.78
C GLU A 64 6.96 11.18 -13.09
N LEU A 65 8.11 10.63 -12.66
CA LEU A 65 8.30 9.18 -12.54
C LEU A 65 7.67 8.71 -11.23
N GLY A 66 6.74 7.78 -11.32
CA GLY A 66 6.17 7.13 -10.14
C GLY A 66 7.17 6.12 -9.60
N MET A 67 7.39 5.03 -10.34
CA MET A 67 8.37 3.99 -9.97
C MET A 67 8.81 3.19 -11.20
N ALA A 68 10.08 2.76 -11.19
CA ALA A 68 10.57 1.64 -11.98
C ALA A 68 10.95 0.52 -11.02
N SER A 69 10.38 -0.69 -11.17
CA SER A 69 10.64 -1.82 -10.27
C SER A 69 10.99 -3.09 -11.02
N PHE A 70 11.77 -3.93 -10.33
CA PHE A 70 12.14 -5.27 -10.81
C PHE A 70 12.09 -6.24 -9.64
N LYS A 71 11.40 -7.37 -9.84
CA LYS A 71 11.21 -8.41 -8.84
C LYS A 71 11.69 -9.75 -9.38
N ALA A 72 12.50 -10.42 -8.58
CA ALA A 72 12.90 -11.81 -8.76
C ALA A 72 12.31 -12.65 -7.62
N ASP A 73 11.47 -13.63 -7.95
CA ASP A 73 10.89 -14.59 -7.02
C ASP A 73 11.43 -15.99 -7.37
N TYR A 74 12.22 -16.55 -6.48
CA TYR A 74 12.83 -17.85 -6.67
C TYR A 74 12.34 -18.85 -5.64
N SER A 75 11.97 -20.05 -6.09
CA SER A 75 11.58 -21.15 -5.21
C SER A 75 12.21 -22.47 -5.63
N LYS A 76 12.61 -23.27 -4.65
CA LYS A 76 13.12 -24.62 -4.84
C LYS A 76 12.74 -25.52 -3.66
N GLY A 77 11.93 -26.53 -3.94
CA GLY A 77 11.42 -27.44 -2.90
C GLY A 77 10.65 -26.66 -1.82
N LYS A 78 11.14 -26.70 -0.58
CA LYS A 78 10.50 -26.05 0.58
C LYS A 78 11.05 -24.64 0.86
N THR A 79 11.96 -24.13 0.06
CA THR A 79 12.61 -22.82 0.30
C THR A 79 12.31 -21.85 -0.82
N GLY A 80 12.31 -20.55 -0.49
CA GLY A 80 12.12 -19.49 -1.46
C GLY A 80 12.85 -18.23 -1.05
N SER A 81 13.02 -17.32 -2.00
CA SER A 81 13.54 -15.97 -1.77
C SER A 81 12.89 -15.00 -2.73
N VAL A 82 12.67 -13.78 -2.26
CA VAL A 82 12.20 -12.66 -3.08
C VAL A 82 13.18 -11.51 -2.95
N LEU A 83 13.57 -10.95 -4.08
CA LEU A 83 14.22 -9.66 -4.17
C LEU A 83 13.34 -8.75 -5.05
N ASP A 84 12.88 -7.66 -4.50
CA ASP A 84 12.07 -6.64 -5.17
C ASP A 84 12.71 -5.27 -4.94
N ILE A 85 13.15 -4.64 -6.02
CA ILE A 85 13.83 -3.34 -5.99
C ILE A 85 13.02 -2.32 -6.76
N GLY A 86 13.04 -1.07 -6.30
CA GLY A 86 12.31 0.02 -6.91
C GLY A 86 13.08 1.33 -6.84
N PHE A 87 12.88 2.15 -7.85
CA PHE A 87 13.47 3.48 -7.97
C PHE A 87 12.38 4.47 -8.36
N GLY A 88 12.43 5.66 -7.78
CA GLY A 88 11.45 6.71 -8.00
C GLY A 88 10.60 7.00 -6.76
N ARG A 89 9.66 7.93 -6.91
CA ARG A 89 8.89 8.51 -5.82
C ARG A 89 8.20 7.46 -4.93
N ARG A 90 7.55 6.46 -5.51
CA ARG A 90 6.83 5.43 -4.74
C ARG A 90 7.78 4.59 -3.87
N ALA A 91 8.95 4.22 -4.41
CA ALA A 91 9.94 3.47 -3.64
C ALA A 91 10.53 4.30 -2.50
N GLU A 92 10.90 5.56 -2.77
CA GLU A 92 11.50 6.48 -1.80
C GLU A 92 10.50 6.82 -0.68
N GLU A 93 9.26 7.17 -1.01
CA GLU A 93 8.24 7.52 -0.01
C GLU A 93 7.81 6.31 0.81
N SER A 94 7.72 5.09 0.22
CA SER A 94 7.43 3.87 0.97
C SER A 94 8.52 3.50 1.99
N SER A 95 9.75 3.90 1.75
CA SER A 95 10.92 3.56 2.56
C SER A 95 11.59 4.80 3.18
N TYR A 96 10.81 5.81 3.52
CA TYR A 96 11.27 7.13 3.99
C TYR A 96 12.20 7.08 5.21
N ASN A 97 12.10 6.04 6.04
CA ASN A 97 12.97 5.84 7.20
C ASN A 97 14.30 5.12 6.86
N ASP A 98 14.41 4.54 5.66
CA ASP A 98 15.60 3.80 5.21
C ASP A 98 16.56 4.67 4.38
N GLY A 99 16.17 5.90 4.06
CA GLY A 99 16.99 6.86 3.36
C GLY A 99 18.06 7.45 4.29
N ASP A 100 19.29 6.93 4.21
CA ASP A 100 20.43 7.58 4.85
C ASP A 100 20.88 8.79 4.02
N LYS A 101 20.61 9.98 4.52
CA LYS A 101 20.99 11.24 3.85
C LYS A 101 22.52 11.37 3.63
N ASP A 102 23.32 10.68 4.42
CA ASP A 102 24.78 10.68 4.30
C ASP A 102 25.28 9.61 3.33
N GLN A 103 24.59 8.48 3.17
CA GLN A 103 24.92 7.46 2.17
C GLN A 103 24.54 7.89 0.74
N ALA A 104 23.45 8.65 0.57
CA ALA A 104 23.10 9.23 -0.73
C ALA A 104 24.19 10.11 -1.32
N LYS A 105 25.03 10.77 -0.48
CA LYS A 105 26.18 11.55 -0.90
C LYS A 105 27.35 10.71 -1.43
N ASN A 106 27.40 9.42 -1.10
CA ASN A 106 28.50 8.51 -1.46
C ASN A 106 28.16 7.59 -2.64
N GLY A 107 27.00 7.75 -3.26
CA GLY A 107 26.59 7.00 -4.47
C GLY A 107 26.26 5.53 -4.24
N PHE A 108 26.02 5.10 -3.00
CA PHE A 108 25.59 3.74 -2.69
C PHE A 108 24.06 3.56 -2.87
N ILE A 109 23.64 2.35 -3.25
CA ILE A 109 22.22 1.98 -3.29
C ILE A 109 21.68 2.04 -1.85
N SER A 110 20.72 2.92 -1.64
CA SER A 110 20.03 3.05 -0.35
C SER A 110 19.15 1.84 -0.06
N LEU A 111 18.99 1.46 1.20
CA LEU A 111 17.98 0.48 1.63
C LEU A 111 16.56 0.91 1.23
N ALA A 112 16.32 2.18 0.98
CA ALA A 112 15.07 2.71 0.45
C ALA A 112 14.70 2.14 -0.93
N ASN A 113 15.67 1.69 -1.71
CA ASN A 113 15.42 1.07 -3.01
C ASN A 113 15.02 -0.41 -2.92
N ILE A 114 15.16 -1.03 -1.75
CA ILE A 114 14.74 -2.41 -1.50
C ILE A 114 13.28 -2.38 -1.05
N LYS A 115 12.36 -2.71 -1.94
CA LYS A 115 10.93 -2.86 -1.64
C LYS A 115 10.70 -4.11 -0.79
N GLN A 116 11.24 -5.25 -1.23
CA GLN A 116 11.20 -6.51 -0.50
C GLN A 116 12.53 -7.25 -0.64
N ALA A 117 13.00 -7.83 0.45
CA ALA A 117 14.13 -8.76 0.46
C ALA A 117 13.88 -9.80 1.56
N LEU A 118 13.52 -11.01 1.17
CA LEU A 118 13.12 -12.03 2.12
C LEU A 118 13.52 -13.45 1.68
N VAL A 119 13.62 -14.32 2.68
CA VAL A 119 13.77 -15.76 2.52
C VAL A 119 12.58 -16.45 3.19
N SER A 120 12.20 -17.62 2.67
CA SER A 120 11.09 -18.39 3.22
C SER A 120 11.39 -19.87 3.30
N TYR A 121 10.72 -20.53 4.27
CA TYR A 121 10.74 -21.97 4.45
C TYR A 121 9.34 -22.48 4.73
N ALA A 122 8.85 -23.40 3.89
CA ALA A 122 7.55 -24.04 4.02
C ALA A 122 7.75 -25.53 4.39
N PRO A 123 7.74 -25.91 5.70
CA PRO A 123 7.86 -27.30 6.10
C PRO A 123 6.71 -28.16 5.57
N SER A 124 5.53 -27.57 5.35
CA SER A 124 4.32 -28.19 4.78
C SER A 124 3.56 -27.19 3.94
N ASP A 125 2.54 -27.65 3.21
CA ASP A 125 1.62 -26.81 2.43
C ASP A 125 0.74 -25.88 3.30
N LYS A 126 0.72 -26.12 4.61
CA LYS A 126 -0.10 -25.35 5.57
C LYS A 126 0.68 -24.29 6.33
N VAL A 127 2.01 -24.37 6.37
CA VAL A 127 2.84 -23.48 7.19
C VAL A 127 4.00 -22.96 6.38
N LYS A 128 4.18 -21.63 6.38
CA LYS A 128 5.31 -20.95 5.76
C LYS A 128 5.90 -19.95 6.73
N PHE A 129 7.17 -20.05 7.00
CA PHE A 129 7.95 -19.05 7.72
C PHE A 129 8.62 -18.13 6.71
N THR A 130 8.63 -16.83 7.02
CA THR A 130 9.28 -15.80 6.19
C THR A 130 10.11 -14.90 7.08
N MET A 131 11.34 -14.59 6.66
CA MET A 131 12.24 -13.64 7.33
C MET A 131 12.81 -12.66 6.33
N GLY A 132 12.79 -11.36 6.70
CA GLY A 132 13.32 -10.27 5.87
C GLY A 132 12.40 -9.06 5.85
N LYS A 133 12.44 -8.29 4.76
CA LYS A 133 11.58 -7.14 4.49
C LYS A 133 10.44 -7.54 3.56
N TRP A 134 9.19 -7.27 3.95
CA TRP A 134 7.98 -7.52 3.14
C TRP A 134 7.02 -6.35 3.22
N PHE A 135 6.18 -6.15 2.20
CA PHE A 135 5.10 -5.16 2.23
C PHE A 135 4.14 -5.41 3.38
N THR A 136 3.54 -4.34 3.88
CA THR A 136 2.57 -4.43 4.96
C THR A 136 1.41 -5.40 4.62
N HIS A 137 0.82 -5.95 5.65
CA HIS A 137 -0.42 -6.72 5.59
C HIS A 137 -1.66 -5.86 5.88
N VAL A 138 -1.44 -4.58 6.20
CA VAL A 138 -2.47 -3.60 6.57
C VAL A 138 -2.89 -2.81 5.33
N GLY A 139 -4.19 -2.61 5.16
CA GLY A 139 -4.76 -1.78 4.09
C GLY A 139 -5.21 -2.54 2.85
N TYR A 140 -6.08 -1.88 2.09
CA TYR A 140 -6.62 -2.37 0.81
C TYR A 140 -5.73 -2.01 -0.37
N GLU A 141 -5.20 -0.78 -0.40
CA GLU A 141 -4.31 -0.31 -1.45
C GLU A 141 -2.86 -0.79 -1.22
N VAL A 142 -2.07 -0.82 -2.28
CA VAL A 142 -0.68 -1.28 -2.27
C VAL A 142 0.26 -0.30 -2.98
N ALA A 143 1.56 -0.38 -2.69
CA ALA A 143 2.55 0.55 -3.25
C ALA A 143 2.70 0.43 -4.78
N ASP A 144 2.54 -0.76 -5.35
CA ASP A 144 2.69 -0.99 -6.80
C ASP A 144 1.46 -0.51 -7.57
N ALA A 145 1.65 0.48 -8.45
CA ALA A 145 0.57 1.14 -9.17
C ALA A 145 -0.28 0.18 -10.03
N TYR A 146 0.33 -0.83 -10.64
CA TYR A 146 -0.36 -1.79 -11.50
C TYR A 146 -1.33 -2.72 -10.74
N LEU A 147 -1.26 -2.76 -9.41
CA LEU A 147 -2.16 -3.54 -8.55
C LEU A 147 -3.35 -2.73 -8.03
N ASN A 148 -3.29 -1.41 -8.15
CA ASN A 148 -4.37 -0.51 -7.74
C ASN A 148 -5.23 -0.10 -8.94
N ARG A 149 -6.50 0.19 -8.69
CA ARG A 149 -7.42 0.71 -9.70
C ARG A 149 -7.46 2.25 -9.73
N ASN A 150 -7.21 2.90 -8.59
CA ASN A 150 -6.92 4.32 -8.49
C ASN A 150 -5.41 4.52 -8.53
N TYR A 151 -4.94 5.57 -9.19
CA TYR A 151 -3.51 5.87 -9.23
C TYR A 151 -3.05 6.61 -7.97
N SER A 152 -3.84 7.58 -7.49
CA SER A 152 -3.59 8.23 -6.20
C SER A 152 -4.02 7.33 -5.04
N MET A 153 -3.31 7.45 -3.93
CA MET A 153 -3.55 6.67 -2.72
C MET A 153 -4.61 7.31 -1.83
N ASP A 154 -5.31 6.50 -1.04
CA ASP A 154 -6.16 6.96 0.04
C ASP A 154 -5.34 7.48 1.23
N TYR A 155 -6.00 8.10 2.21
CA TYR A 155 -5.36 8.60 3.43
C TYR A 155 -4.96 7.47 4.36
N MET A 156 -5.79 6.43 4.51
CA MET A 156 -5.47 5.29 5.39
C MET A 156 -4.20 4.59 4.97
N PHE A 157 -3.98 4.35 3.66
CA PHE A 157 -2.73 3.82 3.14
C PHE A 157 -1.55 4.76 3.43
N SER A 158 -1.75 6.06 3.17
CA SER A 158 -0.68 7.06 3.26
C SER A 158 -0.19 7.31 4.69
N TYR A 159 -1.03 7.09 5.69
CA TYR A 159 -0.72 7.24 7.13
C TYR A 159 -0.68 5.91 7.88
N GLY A 160 -0.88 4.80 7.17
CA GLY A 160 -0.66 3.43 7.61
C GLY A 160 0.80 2.98 7.49
N PRO A 161 1.11 1.72 7.77
CA PRO A 161 2.43 1.14 7.55
C PRO A 161 2.64 0.78 6.08
N PHE A 162 3.85 0.97 5.55
CA PHE A 162 4.23 0.56 4.20
C PHE A 162 4.87 -0.83 4.16
N PHE A 163 5.73 -1.14 5.15
CA PHE A 163 6.43 -2.42 5.18
C PHE A 163 6.82 -2.85 6.60
N HIS A 164 7.20 -4.10 6.70
CA HIS A 164 7.76 -4.69 7.93
C HIS A 164 9.07 -5.39 7.63
N THR A 165 9.98 -5.40 8.60
CA THR A 165 11.20 -6.20 8.56
C THR A 165 11.28 -7.06 9.83
N GLY A 166 11.27 -8.39 9.67
CA GLY A 166 11.19 -9.28 10.81
C GLY A 166 11.05 -10.74 10.42
N ILE A 167 10.32 -11.49 11.23
CA ILE A 167 9.96 -12.89 10.98
C ILE A 167 8.45 -13.06 11.17
N LYS A 168 7.82 -13.84 10.28
CA LYS A 168 6.40 -14.19 10.37
C LYS A 168 6.15 -15.64 9.99
N ALA A 169 5.02 -16.17 10.45
CA ALA A 169 4.46 -17.44 10.06
C ALA A 169 3.09 -17.22 9.41
N ASP A 170 2.92 -17.72 8.20
CA ASP A 170 1.65 -17.82 7.49
C ASP A 170 1.11 -19.23 7.65
N ILE A 171 -0.15 -19.40 8.10
CA ILE A 171 -0.77 -20.68 8.42
C ILE A 171 -2.11 -20.79 7.72
N THR A 172 -2.24 -21.79 6.84
CA THR A 172 -3.49 -22.14 6.15
C THR A 172 -4.21 -23.25 6.93
N ALA A 173 -5.23 -22.89 7.71
CA ALA A 173 -6.02 -23.88 8.46
C ALA A 173 -6.88 -24.74 7.52
N ASN A 174 -7.55 -24.10 6.56
CA ASN A 174 -8.35 -24.76 5.52
C ASN A 174 -8.53 -23.79 4.32
N LYS A 175 -9.33 -24.18 3.31
CA LYS A 175 -9.56 -23.38 2.10
C LYS A 175 -10.24 -22.01 2.33
N ASN A 176 -10.92 -21.86 3.47
CA ASN A 176 -11.69 -20.65 3.80
C ASN A 176 -11.04 -19.81 4.90
N PHE A 177 -10.02 -20.33 5.60
CA PHE A 177 -9.45 -19.70 6.78
C PHE A 177 -7.93 -19.84 6.82
N ALA A 178 -7.26 -18.71 6.89
CA ALA A 178 -5.82 -18.62 7.13
C ALA A 178 -5.52 -17.50 8.14
N PHE A 179 -4.36 -17.57 8.76
CA PHE A 179 -3.87 -16.51 9.64
C PHE A 179 -2.36 -16.36 9.56
N MET A 180 -1.88 -15.18 9.88
CA MET A 180 -0.48 -14.83 9.96
C MET A 180 -0.21 -14.19 11.31
N PHE A 181 0.95 -14.47 11.87
CA PHE A 181 1.49 -13.71 13.00
C PHE A 181 3.01 -13.59 12.87
N GLY A 182 3.55 -12.53 13.45
CA GLY A 182 4.98 -12.27 13.36
C GLY A 182 5.47 -11.21 14.34
N ILE A 183 6.77 -11.07 14.36
CA ILE A 183 7.51 -10.06 15.13
C ILE A 183 8.38 -9.30 14.15
N ALA A 184 8.25 -7.97 14.17
CA ALA A 184 8.96 -7.09 13.24
C ALA A 184 9.68 -5.95 13.99
N ASN A 185 10.56 -5.26 13.30
CA ASN A 185 11.05 -3.96 13.71
C ASN A 185 9.90 -2.97 13.84
N PRO A 186 10.08 -1.80 14.49
CA PRO A 186 9.12 -0.72 14.37
C PRO A 186 8.78 -0.44 12.90
N THR A 187 7.54 -0.03 12.68
CA THR A 187 6.94 0.19 11.34
C THR A 187 7.86 1.01 10.43
N ASP A 188 7.99 0.59 9.18
CA ASP A 188 8.73 1.27 8.12
C ASP A 188 10.24 1.43 8.40
N MET A 189 10.83 0.46 9.09
CA MET A 189 12.27 0.44 9.40
C MET A 189 12.91 -0.89 8.98
N SER A 190 13.82 -0.86 8.00
CA SER A 190 14.61 -2.04 7.63
C SER A 190 15.61 -2.41 8.70
N THR A 191 16.15 -1.42 9.42
CA THR A 191 17.07 -1.61 10.54
C THR A 191 16.59 -0.86 11.77
N ALA A 192 16.62 -1.49 12.95
CA ALA A 192 16.17 -0.88 14.20
C ALA A 192 16.91 -1.49 15.40
N SER A 193 18.20 -1.15 15.55
CA SER A 193 19.01 -1.59 16.68
C SER A 193 18.47 -1.01 17.99
N PHE A 194 18.47 -1.82 19.06
CA PHE A 194 18.02 -1.46 20.41
C PHE A 194 16.56 -1.00 20.53
N SER A 195 15.76 -1.15 19.46
CA SER A 195 14.33 -0.84 19.47
C SER A 195 13.50 -2.04 19.92
N PRO A 196 12.39 -1.82 20.64
CA PRO A 196 11.37 -2.83 20.84
C PRO A 196 10.85 -3.39 19.51
N LYS A 197 10.18 -4.52 19.56
CA LYS A 197 9.62 -5.14 18.36
C LYS A 197 8.11 -4.94 18.33
N HIS A 198 7.57 -4.85 17.13
CA HIS A 198 6.14 -4.87 16.88
C HIS A 198 5.65 -6.30 16.72
N PHE A 199 4.49 -6.59 17.28
CA PHE A 199 3.70 -7.77 16.97
C PHE A 199 2.80 -7.44 15.78
N VAL A 200 2.72 -8.35 14.82
CA VAL A 200 1.87 -8.24 13.63
C VAL A 200 1.03 -9.49 13.48
N ALA A 201 -0.24 -9.34 13.12
CA ALA A 201 -1.15 -10.46 12.95
C ALA A 201 -2.19 -10.17 11.86
N GLN A 202 -2.67 -11.23 11.20
CA GLN A 202 -3.75 -11.16 10.22
C GLN A 202 -4.62 -12.41 10.32
N ILE A 203 -5.92 -12.23 10.20
CA ILE A 203 -6.89 -13.29 9.90
C ILE A 203 -7.36 -13.06 8.48
N HIS A 204 -7.37 -14.11 7.66
CA HIS A 204 -7.89 -14.10 6.30
C HIS A 204 -9.05 -15.09 6.19
N LEU A 205 -10.16 -14.60 5.70
CA LEU A 205 -11.39 -15.33 5.43
C LEU A 205 -11.70 -15.31 3.94
N THR A 206 -12.02 -16.46 3.35
CA THR A 206 -12.37 -16.58 1.94
C THR A 206 -13.69 -17.31 1.81
N SER A 207 -14.59 -16.83 0.93
CA SER A 207 -15.84 -17.53 0.61
C SER A 207 -15.58 -18.87 -0.07
N ASN A 208 -16.59 -19.76 -0.07
CA ASN A 208 -16.46 -21.10 -0.67
C ASN A 208 -16.16 -21.09 -2.17
N ASP A 209 -16.62 -20.08 -2.88
CA ASP A 209 -16.40 -19.83 -4.31
C ASP A 209 -15.17 -18.92 -4.60
N ALA A 210 -14.44 -18.53 -3.55
CA ALA A 210 -13.27 -17.66 -3.58
C ALA A 210 -13.52 -16.25 -4.16
N LYS A 211 -14.77 -15.80 -4.25
CA LYS A 211 -15.13 -14.47 -4.75
C LYS A 211 -15.02 -13.39 -3.69
N ALA A 212 -15.44 -13.70 -2.45
CA ALA A 212 -15.32 -12.78 -1.33
C ALA A 212 -14.11 -13.10 -0.48
N ASN A 213 -13.37 -12.06 -0.09
CA ASN A 213 -12.24 -12.13 0.82
C ASN A 213 -12.37 -11.07 1.90
N GLY A 214 -12.07 -11.44 3.13
CA GLY A 214 -12.04 -10.55 4.28
C GLY A 214 -10.75 -10.70 5.06
N TYR A 215 -10.20 -9.58 5.51
CA TYR A 215 -8.99 -9.56 6.34
C TYR A 215 -9.24 -8.74 7.60
N ILE A 216 -8.75 -9.24 8.72
CA ILE A 216 -8.63 -8.50 9.97
C ILE A 216 -7.15 -8.43 10.28
N ASN A 217 -6.60 -7.23 10.25
CA ASN A 217 -5.19 -6.95 10.44
C ASN A 217 -4.96 -6.27 11.77
N TYR A 218 -3.86 -6.61 12.43
CA TYR A 218 -3.47 -6.03 13.70
C TYR A 218 -1.97 -5.77 13.76
N LEU A 219 -1.62 -4.64 14.36
CA LEU A 219 -0.25 -4.24 14.64
C LEU A 219 -0.19 -3.59 16.02
N GLU A 220 0.77 -4.01 16.84
CA GLU A 220 1.06 -3.38 18.12
C GLU A 220 2.57 -3.35 18.37
N GLY A 221 3.06 -2.24 18.93
CA GLY A 221 4.44 -2.15 19.40
C GLY A 221 4.86 -0.77 19.80
N GLU A 222 5.97 -0.70 20.52
CA GLU A 222 6.59 0.57 20.89
C GLU A 222 7.49 1.05 19.75
N ASN A 223 7.27 2.26 19.24
CA ASN A 223 8.11 2.86 18.23
C ASN A 223 9.45 3.39 18.79
N VAL A 224 10.35 3.86 17.92
CA VAL A 224 11.67 4.40 18.33
C VAL A 224 11.58 5.59 19.30
N SER A 225 10.47 6.33 19.28
CA SER A 225 10.19 7.44 20.21
C SER A 225 9.57 6.98 21.52
N LYS A 226 9.52 5.67 21.77
CA LYS A 226 8.95 5.05 22.99
C LYS A 226 7.45 5.33 23.17
N LYS A 227 6.72 5.51 22.09
CA LYS A 227 5.26 5.59 22.07
C LYS A 227 4.70 4.25 21.61
N THR A 228 3.67 3.74 22.27
CA THR A 228 2.98 2.52 21.84
C THR A 228 2.04 2.85 20.71
N THR A 229 2.19 2.15 19.60
CA THR A 229 1.29 2.21 18.45
C THR A 229 0.42 0.96 18.45
N ASN A 230 -0.89 1.14 18.29
CA ASN A 230 -1.86 0.07 18.05
C ASN A 230 -2.61 0.41 16.78
N GLU A 231 -2.78 -0.56 15.90
CA GLU A 231 -3.55 -0.41 14.67
C GLU A 231 -4.38 -1.64 14.43
N ILE A 232 -5.64 -1.45 14.13
CA ILE A 232 -6.56 -2.45 13.62
C ILE A 232 -7.06 -2.00 12.25
N ASP A 233 -7.13 -2.94 11.33
CA ASP A 233 -7.55 -2.69 9.96
C ASP A 233 -8.45 -3.83 9.47
N LEU A 234 -9.50 -3.47 8.76
CA LEU A 234 -10.47 -4.37 8.15
C LEU A 234 -10.47 -4.16 6.65
N VAL A 235 -10.21 -5.21 5.90
CA VAL A 235 -10.30 -5.20 4.44
C VAL A 235 -11.33 -6.21 4.00
N PHE A 236 -12.17 -5.82 3.06
CA PHE A 236 -13.12 -6.71 2.41
C PHE A 236 -13.12 -6.47 0.91
N SER A 237 -13.25 -7.54 0.13
CA SER A 237 -13.47 -7.47 -1.32
C SER A 237 -14.41 -8.58 -1.77
N ASP A 238 -15.28 -8.28 -2.74
CA ASP A 238 -16.19 -9.27 -3.31
C ASP A 238 -16.39 -9.03 -4.81
N LEU A 239 -16.32 -10.10 -5.59
CA LEU A 239 -16.66 -10.14 -7.02
C LEU A 239 -18.14 -10.48 -7.16
N LEU A 240 -18.99 -9.46 -7.15
CA LEU A 240 -20.45 -9.60 -7.22
C LEU A 240 -20.92 -10.21 -8.55
N SER A 241 -20.21 -9.91 -9.64
CA SER A 241 -20.43 -10.48 -10.98
C SER A 241 -19.14 -10.36 -11.80
N ASP A 242 -19.13 -10.89 -13.02
CA ASP A 242 -18.01 -10.77 -13.95
C ASP A 242 -17.63 -9.31 -14.28
N LYS A 243 -18.53 -8.36 -13.99
CA LYS A 243 -18.35 -6.94 -14.30
C LYS A 243 -18.31 -6.04 -13.07
N PHE A 244 -18.82 -6.47 -11.92
CA PHE A 244 -18.92 -5.65 -10.73
C PHE A 244 -18.19 -6.27 -9.57
N SER A 245 -17.37 -5.46 -8.90
CA SER A 245 -16.79 -5.82 -7.63
C SER A 245 -16.81 -4.64 -6.67
N ILE A 246 -16.77 -4.97 -5.39
CA ILE A 246 -16.68 -4.00 -4.31
C ILE A 246 -15.42 -4.25 -3.49
N GLY A 247 -14.89 -3.18 -2.92
CA GLY A 247 -13.83 -3.20 -1.92
C GLY A 247 -14.19 -2.31 -0.76
N TYR A 248 -13.70 -2.65 0.41
CA TYR A 248 -13.85 -1.86 1.62
C TYR A 248 -12.55 -1.89 2.42
N ASN A 249 -12.17 -0.75 2.97
CA ASN A 249 -11.13 -0.64 3.97
C ASN A 249 -11.64 0.20 5.13
N GLY A 250 -11.42 -0.26 6.36
CA GLY A 250 -11.66 0.50 7.56
C GLY A 250 -10.49 0.31 8.53
N ALA A 251 -9.86 1.40 8.95
CA ALA A 251 -8.69 1.34 9.80
C ALA A 251 -8.77 2.34 10.96
N MET A 252 -8.11 2.00 12.07
CA MET A 252 -7.92 2.89 13.20
C MET A 252 -6.51 2.70 13.77
N ARG A 253 -5.78 3.81 13.92
CA ARG A 253 -4.49 3.85 14.59
C ARG A 253 -4.55 4.71 15.84
N ILE A 254 -3.98 4.20 16.93
CA ILE A 254 -3.86 4.90 18.21
C ILE A 254 -2.37 4.92 18.58
N VAL A 255 -1.85 6.09 18.91
CA VAL A 255 -0.49 6.26 19.42
C VAL A 255 -0.55 6.84 20.82
N LYS A 256 0.01 6.10 21.78
CA LYS A 256 0.00 6.43 23.19
C LYS A 256 1.43 6.69 23.70
N PRO A 257 1.78 7.90 24.11
CA PRO A 257 3.05 8.17 24.79
C PRO A 257 3.05 7.55 26.20
N LYS A 258 4.26 7.40 26.81
CA LYS A 258 4.39 6.90 28.20
C LYS A 258 3.68 7.78 29.22
N ALA A 259 3.60 9.09 28.95
CA ALA A 259 2.88 10.07 29.76
C ALA A 259 2.08 11.00 28.86
N GLY A 260 0.85 11.33 29.26
CA GLY A 260 -0.06 12.17 28.49
C GLY A 260 -1.19 11.39 27.83
N GLY A 261 -2.01 12.09 27.02
CA GLY A 261 -3.13 11.52 26.28
C GLY A 261 -2.68 10.74 25.05
N SER A 262 -3.54 9.89 24.52
CA SER A 262 -3.37 9.25 23.21
C SER A 262 -3.81 10.19 22.09
N SER A 263 -3.22 10.05 20.91
CA SER A 263 -3.72 10.60 19.66
C SER A 263 -4.12 9.46 18.74
N SER A 264 -5.13 9.68 17.92
CA SER A 264 -5.66 8.68 17.02
C SER A 264 -6.05 9.28 15.67
N TRP A 265 -6.09 8.43 14.65
CA TRP A 265 -6.87 8.65 13.44
C TRP A 265 -7.69 7.38 13.12
N TRP A 266 -8.76 7.56 12.40
CA TRP A 266 -9.50 6.44 11.81
C TRP A 266 -10.03 6.81 10.43
N GLY A 267 -10.23 5.82 9.60
CA GLY A 267 -10.75 6.00 8.26
C GLY A 267 -11.65 4.87 7.80
N SER A 268 -12.42 5.15 6.76
CA SER A 268 -13.31 4.18 6.11
C SER A 268 -13.41 4.52 4.62
N ALA A 269 -13.07 3.58 3.75
CA ALA A 269 -13.12 3.73 2.31
C ALA A 269 -13.96 2.64 1.66
N LEU A 270 -14.77 3.03 0.67
CA LEU A 270 -15.54 2.14 -0.19
C LEU A 270 -15.04 2.28 -1.63
N TYR A 271 -14.86 1.15 -2.30
CA TYR A 271 -14.44 1.04 -3.69
C TYR A 271 -15.52 0.33 -4.48
N LEU A 272 -16.02 0.98 -5.53
CA LEU A 272 -16.98 0.42 -6.47
C LEU A 272 -16.30 0.28 -7.83
N ASN A 273 -16.23 -0.94 -8.34
CA ASN A 273 -15.53 -1.24 -9.58
C ASN A 273 -16.51 -1.79 -10.60
N PHE A 274 -16.40 -1.28 -11.82
CA PHE A 274 -17.21 -1.72 -12.96
C PHE A 274 -16.35 -1.93 -14.19
N ASP A 275 -16.32 -3.15 -14.72
CA ASP A 275 -15.58 -3.55 -15.91
C ASP A 275 -16.54 -3.85 -17.06
N PRO A 276 -17.04 -2.82 -17.80
CA PRO A 276 -17.97 -3.03 -18.91
C PRO A 276 -17.37 -3.90 -20.00
N THR A 277 -16.06 -3.83 -20.20
CA THR A 277 -15.30 -4.62 -21.17
C THR A 277 -13.96 -5.06 -20.59
N ASN A 278 -13.23 -5.95 -21.26
CA ASN A 278 -11.87 -6.33 -20.87
C ASN A 278 -10.82 -5.22 -21.09
N VAL A 279 -11.19 -4.15 -21.81
CA VAL A 279 -10.31 -3.02 -22.13
C VAL A 279 -10.53 -1.83 -21.20
N ILE A 280 -11.75 -1.67 -20.69
CA ILE A 280 -12.11 -0.51 -19.86
C ILE A 280 -12.63 -0.99 -18.52
N GLY A 281 -11.99 -0.52 -17.45
CA GLY A 281 -12.46 -0.60 -16.09
C GLY A 281 -12.73 0.80 -15.53
N LEU A 282 -13.75 0.94 -14.72
CA LEU A 282 -14.09 2.16 -14.00
C LEU A 282 -14.03 1.89 -12.50
N THR A 283 -13.59 2.86 -11.74
CA THR A 283 -13.52 2.75 -10.27
C THR A 283 -13.94 4.06 -9.63
N VAL A 284 -14.75 3.96 -8.60
CA VAL A 284 -15.06 5.06 -7.70
C VAL A 284 -14.56 4.68 -6.31
N ARG A 285 -13.74 5.53 -5.70
CA ARG A 285 -13.36 5.47 -4.29
C ARG A 285 -14.05 6.62 -3.55
N ALA A 286 -14.60 6.32 -2.38
CA ALA A 286 -15.07 7.31 -1.42
C ALA A 286 -14.48 6.97 -0.05
N GLU A 287 -13.66 7.86 0.50
CA GLU A 287 -13.02 7.71 1.80
C GLU A 287 -13.43 8.84 2.74
N TYR A 288 -13.64 8.52 4.00
CA TYR A 288 -13.62 9.47 5.10
C TYR A 288 -12.46 9.16 6.03
N PHE A 289 -11.59 10.13 6.25
CA PHE A 289 -10.45 10.06 7.14
C PHE A 289 -10.59 11.10 8.25
N ASN A 290 -10.66 10.65 9.50
CA ASN A 290 -10.75 11.50 10.69
C ASN A 290 -9.40 11.56 11.40
N ASP A 291 -8.86 12.76 11.49
CA ASP A 291 -7.61 13.07 12.22
C ASP A 291 -7.81 14.24 13.18
N GLU A 292 -8.97 14.36 13.82
CA GLU A 292 -9.24 15.46 14.76
C GLU A 292 -8.22 15.53 15.92
N ASP A 293 -7.61 14.39 16.28
CA ASP A 293 -6.52 14.32 17.28
C ASP A 293 -5.13 14.71 16.71
N SER A 294 -5.04 15.10 15.45
CA SER A 294 -3.79 15.53 14.77
C SER A 294 -2.66 14.48 14.78
N LEU A 295 -2.96 13.19 14.78
CA LEU A 295 -1.95 12.14 14.69
C LEU A 295 -1.25 12.13 13.33
N ALA A 296 -2.00 12.36 12.26
CA ALA A 296 -1.50 12.55 10.90
C ALA A 296 -1.12 14.03 10.60
N GLY A 297 -1.45 14.95 11.50
CA GLY A 297 -1.07 16.37 11.41
C GLY A 297 -2.13 17.29 10.81
N PHE A 298 -3.34 16.82 10.54
CA PHE A 298 -4.42 17.63 9.93
C PHE A 298 -5.27 18.37 10.95
N GLY A 299 -5.58 17.76 12.08
CA GLY A 299 -6.48 18.32 13.09
C GLY A 299 -7.92 18.44 12.63
N THR A 300 -8.33 17.70 11.60
CA THR A 300 -9.65 17.79 10.97
C THR A 300 -10.05 16.49 10.27
N GLY A 301 -11.33 16.34 9.96
CA GLY A 301 -11.83 15.26 9.11
C GLY A 301 -11.77 15.63 7.63
N ILE A 302 -11.46 14.66 6.77
CA ILE A 302 -11.29 14.81 5.32
C ILE A 302 -12.14 13.75 4.59
N PHE A 303 -12.88 14.17 3.55
CA PHE A 303 -13.47 13.28 2.56
C PHE A 303 -12.63 13.28 1.28
N ASP A 304 -12.34 12.11 0.73
CA ASP A 304 -11.78 11.89 -0.60
C ASP A 304 -12.83 11.22 -1.49
N TYR A 305 -13.03 11.80 -2.67
CA TYR A 305 -13.82 11.21 -3.75
C TYR A 305 -12.94 11.12 -4.98
N THR A 306 -12.65 9.90 -5.43
CA THR A 306 -11.79 9.66 -6.59
C THR A 306 -12.52 8.79 -7.62
N ILE A 307 -12.49 9.21 -8.87
CA ILE A 307 -13.01 8.46 -10.03
C ILE A 307 -11.87 8.24 -10.98
N SER A 308 -11.63 6.97 -11.34
CA SER A 308 -10.59 6.56 -12.30
C SER A 308 -11.16 5.69 -13.39
N ALA A 309 -10.64 5.84 -14.61
CA ALA A 309 -10.80 4.84 -15.67
C ALA A 309 -9.47 4.11 -15.86
N ASN A 310 -9.55 2.79 -16.06
CA ASN A 310 -8.40 1.94 -16.37
C ASN A 310 -8.56 1.46 -17.82
N ILE A 311 -7.72 1.99 -18.72
CA ILE A 311 -7.74 1.66 -20.14
C ILE A 311 -6.58 0.71 -20.41
N HIS A 312 -6.89 -0.57 -20.63
CA HIS A 312 -5.90 -1.64 -20.80
C HIS A 312 -5.53 -1.82 -22.28
N ILE A 313 -4.24 -1.73 -22.58
CA ILE A 313 -3.65 -1.93 -23.90
C ILE A 313 -2.47 -2.90 -23.70
N ASP A 314 -2.70 -4.19 -23.92
CA ASP A 314 -1.74 -5.24 -23.60
C ASP A 314 -1.25 -5.13 -22.13
N ASN A 315 0.04 -4.90 -21.92
CA ASN A 315 0.65 -4.74 -20.61
C ASN A 315 0.65 -3.27 -20.10
N LEU A 316 0.14 -2.33 -20.88
CA LEU A 316 0.02 -0.92 -20.52
C LEU A 316 -1.39 -0.61 -20.04
N THR A 317 -1.50 0.10 -18.91
CA THR A 317 -2.76 0.68 -18.44
C THR A 317 -2.62 2.21 -18.40
N ILE A 318 -3.52 2.91 -19.07
CA ILE A 318 -3.65 4.37 -18.98
C ILE A 318 -4.75 4.68 -17.97
N ILE A 319 -4.46 5.56 -17.01
CA ILE A 319 -5.37 5.86 -15.91
C ILE A 319 -5.61 7.38 -15.85
N PRO A 320 -6.62 7.92 -16.55
CA PRO A 320 -7.17 9.24 -16.23
C PRO A 320 -7.96 9.15 -14.92
N GLU A 321 -7.70 10.09 -14.01
CA GLU A 321 -8.28 10.13 -12.67
C GLU A 321 -8.64 11.57 -12.30
N ILE A 322 -9.79 11.74 -11.65
CA ILE A 322 -10.23 12.98 -11.00
C ILE A 322 -10.41 12.70 -9.52
N ARG A 323 -9.83 13.54 -8.69
CA ARG A 323 -9.91 13.47 -7.24
C ARG A 323 -10.39 14.78 -6.66
N VAL A 324 -11.29 14.70 -5.67
CA VAL A 324 -11.81 15.83 -4.89
C VAL A 324 -11.60 15.50 -3.41
N ASP A 325 -10.82 16.34 -2.72
CA ASP A 325 -10.68 16.27 -1.28
C ASP A 325 -11.45 17.42 -0.63
N THR A 326 -12.19 17.14 0.45
CA THR A 326 -12.96 18.13 1.20
C THR A 326 -12.71 17.96 2.69
N ALA A 327 -12.26 19.01 3.36
CA ALA A 327 -12.01 19.00 4.79
C ALA A 327 -13.08 19.82 5.55
N LYS A 328 -13.33 19.45 6.80
CA LYS A 328 -14.24 20.18 7.70
C LYS A 328 -13.75 21.62 7.95
N ASP A 329 -12.43 21.81 8.06
CA ASP A 329 -11.77 23.09 8.26
C ASP A 329 -10.86 23.47 7.08
N PRO A 330 -10.47 24.75 6.91
CA PRO A 330 -9.56 25.15 5.84
C PRO A 330 -8.24 24.40 5.93
N LEU A 331 -7.92 23.61 4.90
CA LEU A 331 -6.73 22.75 4.81
C LEU A 331 -5.94 22.99 3.52
N PHE A 332 -6.60 23.47 2.48
CA PHE A 332 -6.01 23.59 1.14
C PHE A 332 -5.69 25.04 0.80
N TYR A 333 -4.63 25.22 -0.01
CA TYR A 333 -4.14 26.52 -0.43
C TYR A 333 -4.72 26.94 -1.78
N LYS A 334 -5.16 28.18 -1.90
CA LYS A 334 -5.44 28.84 -3.16
C LYS A 334 -4.19 29.56 -3.67
N ASN A 335 -4.19 29.89 -4.95
CA ASN A 335 -3.08 30.63 -5.58
C ASN A 335 -2.76 31.98 -4.89
N SER A 336 -3.77 32.62 -4.29
CA SER A 336 -3.64 33.90 -3.58
C SER A 336 -3.21 33.77 -2.12
N ASP A 337 -3.17 32.55 -1.58
CA ASP A 337 -2.92 32.35 -0.16
C ASP A 337 -1.42 32.59 0.19
N GLY A 338 -1.20 33.21 1.35
CA GLY A 338 0.10 33.29 1.99
C GLY A 338 0.46 31.96 2.67
N ASN A 339 0.84 32.00 3.95
CA ASN A 339 1.25 30.82 4.71
C ASN A 339 0.09 30.06 5.40
N THR A 340 -1.16 30.51 5.20
CA THR A 340 -2.33 29.93 5.86
C THR A 340 -3.30 29.43 4.80
N PRO A 341 -3.72 28.15 4.85
CA PRO A 341 -4.70 27.63 3.90
C PRO A 341 -6.05 28.30 4.10
N SER A 342 -6.78 28.58 3.01
CA SER A 342 -8.08 29.23 3.06
C SER A 342 -9.21 28.41 2.45
N ALA A 343 -8.91 27.29 1.78
CA ALA A 343 -9.93 26.46 1.13
C ALA A 343 -10.22 25.20 1.95
N LYS A 344 -11.51 24.83 1.97
CA LYS A 344 -11.97 23.55 2.55
C LYS A 344 -12.01 22.41 1.55
N SER A 345 -11.83 22.66 0.27
CA SER A 345 -11.79 21.61 -0.74
C SER A 345 -10.75 21.90 -1.80
N THR A 346 -10.27 20.84 -2.44
CA THR A 346 -9.35 20.90 -3.55
C THR A 346 -9.73 19.85 -4.59
N GLN A 347 -9.34 20.09 -5.85
CA GLN A 347 -9.59 19.19 -6.96
C GLN A 347 -8.32 18.98 -7.74
N SER A 348 -8.07 17.75 -8.17
CA SER A 348 -6.93 17.44 -9.01
C SER A 348 -7.30 16.45 -10.12
N PHE A 349 -6.56 16.57 -11.22
CA PHE A 349 -6.57 15.64 -12.33
C PHE A 349 -5.22 14.93 -12.37
N ILE A 350 -5.24 13.62 -12.59
CA ILE A 350 -4.07 12.80 -12.83
C ILE A 350 -4.25 12.05 -14.14
N LEU A 351 -3.19 11.98 -14.94
CA LEU A 351 -3.09 11.05 -16.07
C LEU A 351 -1.86 10.20 -15.83
N ALA A 352 -2.07 8.92 -15.60
CA ALA A 352 -0.97 7.99 -15.38
C ALA A 352 -0.87 6.96 -16.51
N ALA A 353 0.36 6.49 -16.75
CA ALA A 353 0.68 5.37 -17.63
C ALA A 353 1.46 4.35 -16.80
N VAL A 354 0.94 3.14 -16.72
CA VAL A 354 1.46 2.04 -15.89
C VAL A 354 1.70 0.82 -16.78
N TYR A 355 2.96 0.40 -16.89
CA TYR A 355 3.36 -0.78 -17.63
C TYR A 355 3.86 -1.87 -16.66
N HIS A 356 3.48 -3.14 -16.87
CA HIS A 356 3.99 -4.26 -16.08
C HIS A 356 4.22 -5.50 -16.94
N PHE A 357 5.13 -6.37 -16.55
CA PHE A 357 5.51 -7.61 -17.25
C PHE A 357 5.88 -8.72 -16.27
#